data_757a727f30db7d6d481236938a2070af
#
_entry.id   757a727f30db7d6d481236938a2070af
#
_cell.length_a   1.000
_cell.length_b   1.000
_cell.length_c   1.000
_cell.angle_alpha   90.00
_cell.angle_beta   90.00
_cell.angle_gamma   90.00
#
_symmetry.space_group_name_H-M   'P 1'
#
loop_
_entity.id
_entity.type
_entity.pdbx_description
1 polymer ?
#
loop_
_entity_poly.entity_id
_entity_poly.type
_entity_poly.pdbx_seq_one_letter_code
_entity_poly.pdbx_strand_id
1 'polypeptide(L)'
;MIKVCQCWDDGVLNDIKVVELCRKYNAKATFNLNPGLHNAVERITEGKTYLDTGHVPGKLAWNEVKSVYEGFEVASHGMNHLSAGVVDDKAFVADAVAAKNVLEDHFGRECRGFAWPYGRYTDETCQLMREAGFAYGRTTLYTEDVASYTDPMQLHSSTHFQRGDFWAAFEKARPSGVFYFWGHSYEMADDPALWQAYEDKLRRLSEDPEVEWVNVIDLVK
;
A
#
# COMPACT_ATOMS: atom_id res chain seq x y z
N MET A 1 2.58 -21.20 11.11
CA MET A 1 1.73 -20.14 10.56
C MET A 1 2.62 -19.03 10.01
N ILE A 2 2.26 -18.46 8.86
CA ILE A 2 2.92 -17.32 8.25
C ILE A 2 1.92 -16.16 8.12
N LYS A 3 2.29 -14.99 8.63
CA LYS A 3 1.53 -13.76 8.44
C LYS A 3 1.70 -13.28 7.01
N VAL A 4 0.61 -13.02 6.33
CA VAL A 4 0.62 -12.47 4.97
C VAL A 4 -0.05 -11.11 4.99
N CYS A 5 0.62 -10.11 4.44
CA CYS A 5 0.05 -8.78 4.23
C CYS A 5 0.34 -8.27 2.82
N GLN A 6 -0.49 -7.34 2.40
CA GLN A 6 -0.38 -6.66 1.12
C GLN A 6 -0.71 -5.19 1.27
N CYS A 7 -0.09 -4.35 0.43
CA CYS A 7 -0.51 -2.95 0.35
C CYS A 7 -0.57 -2.45 -1.10
N TRP A 8 -1.42 -1.46 -1.31
CA TRP A 8 -1.74 -0.87 -2.60
C TRP A 8 -1.63 0.63 -2.54
N ASP A 9 -0.95 1.23 -3.51
CA ASP A 9 -0.65 2.65 -3.51
C ASP A 9 -1.61 3.46 -4.39
N ASP A 10 -1.68 4.75 -4.10
CA ASP A 10 -2.25 5.82 -4.92
C ASP A 10 -3.77 6.04 -4.86
N GLY A 11 -4.59 5.15 -4.35
CA GLY A 11 -6.04 5.37 -4.28
C GLY A 11 -6.72 5.51 -5.64
N VAL A 12 -6.43 4.59 -6.56
CA VAL A 12 -6.88 4.62 -7.95
C VAL A 12 -8.20 3.87 -8.17
N LEU A 13 -8.82 4.05 -9.34
CA LEU A 13 -10.09 3.41 -9.67
C LEU A 13 -10.04 1.89 -9.65
N ASN A 14 -8.91 1.30 -10.02
CA ASN A 14 -8.68 -0.14 -10.03
C ASN A 14 -8.74 -0.77 -8.62
N ASP A 15 -8.57 0.02 -7.56
CA ASP A 15 -8.66 -0.47 -6.17
C ASP A 15 -10.04 -1.03 -5.84
N ILE A 16 -11.11 -0.56 -6.51
CA ILE A 16 -12.45 -1.12 -6.33
C ILE A 16 -12.42 -2.64 -6.54
N LYS A 17 -11.80 -3.09 -7.62
CA LYS A 17 -11.71 -4.52 -7.93
C LYS A 17 -10.77 -5.28 -6.99
N VAL A 18 -9.68 -4.65 -6.53
CA VAL A 18 -8.82 -5.23 -5.48
C VAL A 18 -9.62 -5.45 -4.20
N VAL A 19 -10.39 -4.46 -3.76
CA VAL A 19 -11.26 -4.51 -2.59
C VAL A 19 -12.30 -5.64 -2.70
N GLU A 20 -12.97 -5.75 -3.86
CA GLU A 20 -13.94 -6.82 -4.13
C GLU A 20 -13.30 -8.21 -4.01
N LEU A 21 -12.13 -8.40 -4.60
CA LEU A 21 -11.38 -9.66 -4.52
C LEU A 21 -10.89 -9.95 -3.10
N CYS A 22 -10.37 -8.95 -2.38
CA CYS A 22 -9.98 -9.12 -0.98
C CYS A 22 -11.17 -9.55 -0.11
N ARG A 23 -12.35 -8.94 -0.29
CA ARG A 23 -13.57 -9.34 0.42
C ARG A 23 -14.01 -10.77 0.07
N LYS A 24 -13.93 -11.15 -1.21
CA LYS A 24 -14.26 -12.49 -1.69
C LYS A 24 -13.43 -13.57 -1.01
N TYR A 25 -12.15 -13.32 -0.77
CA TYR A 25 -11.22 -14.29 -0.18
C TYR A 25 -10.91 -14.04 1.30
N ASN A 26 -11.64 -13.11 1.93
CA ASN A 26 -11.38 -12.69 3.32
C ASN A 26 -9.92 -12.30 3.58
N ALA A 27 -9.28 -11.74 2.55
CA ALA A 27 -7.91 -11.25 2.62
C ALA A 27 -7.88 -9.83 3.20
N LYS A 28 -6.87 -9.52 4.03
CA LYS A 28 -6.61 -8.15 4.47
C LYS A 28 -5.72 -7.42 3.47
N ALA A 29 -5.85 -6.11 3.45
CA ALA A 29 -5.01 -5.22 2.65
C ALA A 29 -4.88 -3.85 3.32
N THR A 30 -3.78 -3.17 3.04
CA THR A 30 -3.54 -1.78 3.43
C THR A 30 -3.53 -0.91 2.17
N PHE A 31 -4.28 0.19 2.18
CA PHE A 31 -4.33 1.14 1.07
C PHE A 31 -3.62 2.44 1.45
N ASN A 32 -2.61 2.80 0.70
CA ASN A 32 -1.78 3.98 0.92
C ASN A 32 -2.29 5.13 0.05
N LEU A 33 -2.89 6.14 0.66
CA LEU A 33 -3.67 7.15 -0.05
C LEU A 33 -3.01 8.51 -0.08
N ASN A 34 -3.27 9.27 -1.17
CA ASN A 34 -2.85 10.65 -1.38
C ASN A 34 -4.09 11.58 -1.38
N PRO A 35 -4.57 12.05 -0.22
CA PRO A 35 -5.82 12.84 -0.16
C PRO A 35 -5.88 14.05 -1.08
N GLY A 36 -4.75 14.73 -1.29
CA GLY A 36 -4.65 15.92 -2.12
C GLY A 36 -4.79 15.67 -3.63
N LEU A 37 -4.74 14.41 -4.06
CA LEU A 37 -4.82 14.04 -5.48
C LEU A 37 -6.20 13.54 -5.91
N HIS A 38 -7.21 13.64 -5.03
CA HIS A 38 -8.60 13.27 -5.32
C HIS A 38 -9.47 14.51 -5.49
N ASN A 39 -10.42 14.49 -6.43
CA ASN A 39 -11.50 15.45 -6.46
C ASN A 39 -12.54 15.13 -5.37
N ALA A 40 -13.26 16.14 -4.89
CA ALA A 40 -14.21 15.98 -3.78
C ALA A 40 -15.36 15.02 -4.09
N VAL A 41 -15.96 15.12 -5.28
CA VAL A 41 -17.22 14.43 -5.65
C VAL A 41 -17.18 13.74 -7.02
N GLU A 42 -16.15 13.95 -7.81
CA GLU A 42 -16.03 13.40 -9.15
C GLU A 42 -14.79 12.52 -9.26
N ARG A 43 -14.92 11.35 -9.89
CA ARG A 43 -13.77 10.50 -10.23
C ARG A 43 -12.90 11.19 -11.28
N ILE A 44 -11.59 11.05 -11.16
CA ILE A 44 -10.66 11.43 -12.20
C ILE A 44 -10.56 10.23 -13.15
N THR A 45 -11.01 10.39 -14.39
CA THR A 45 -11.03 9.33 -15.41
C THR A 45 -10.14 9.65 -16.61
N GLU A 46 -9.59 10.85 -16.63
CA GLU A 46 -8.70 11.33 -17.69
C GLU A 46 -7.32 11.64 -17.12
N GLY A 47 -6.29 11.54 -17.93
CA GLY A 47 -4.93 11.85 -17.52
C GLY A 47 -3.89 11.03 -18.26
N LYS A 48 -2.73 10.90 -17.64
CA LYS A 48 -1.61 10.14 -18.18
C LYS A 48 -1.92 8.64 -18.14
N THR A 49 -1.70 7.97 -19.27
CA THR A 49 -1.81 6.51 -19.35
C THR A 49 -0.65 5.81 -18.63
N TYR A 50 -0.94 4.63 -18.12
CA TYR A 50 0.08 3.76 -17.56
C TYR A 50 0.85 3.08 -18.69
N LEU A 51 2.11 3.43 -18.83
CA LEU A 51 2.97 2.94 -19.92
C LEU A 51 2.27 3.03 -21.30
N ASP A 52 2.47 2.04 -22.14
CA ASP A 52 1.84 1.94 -23.48
C ASP A 52 0.53 1.13 -23.47
N THR A 53 -0.08 0.92 -22.28
CA THR A 53 -1.31 0.11 -22.15
C THR A 53 -2.57 0.83 -22.62
N GLY A 54 -2.53 2.16 -22.75
CA GLY A 54 -3.71 2.99 -22.98
C GLY A 54 -4.61 3.16 -21.74
N HIS A 55 -4.37 2.43 -20.67
CA HIS A 55 -5.13 2.50 -19.42
C HIS A 55 -4.80 3.78 -18.63
N VAL A 56 -5.82 4.52 -18.22
CA VAL A 56 -5.71 5.67 -17.32
C VAL A 56 -6.02 5.18 -15.90
N PRO A 57 -5.07 5.23 -14.94
CA PRO A 57 -5.30 4.77 -13.57
C PRO A 57 -6.49 5.47 -12.90
N GLY A 58 -6.66 6.75 -13.19
CA GLY A 58 -7.69 7.58 -12.60
C GLY A 58 -7.56 7.72 -11.08
N LYS A 59 -8.55 8.34 -10.46
CA LYS A 59 -8.65 8.46 -9.00
C LYS A 59 -10.09 8.31 -8.56
N LEU A 60 -10.31 7.69 -7.42
CA LEU A 60 -11.60 7.68 -6.74
C LEU A 60 -12.03 9.11 -6.38
N ALA A 61 -13.32 9.38 -6.34
CA ALA A 61 -13.82 10.61 -5.73
C ALA A 61 -13.67 10.54 -4.22
N TRP A 62 -13.27 11.66 -3.58
CA TRP A 62 -13.01 11.67 -2.14
C TRP A 62 -14.21 11.24 -1.29
N ASN A 63 -15.41 11.59 -1.70
CA ASN A 63 -16.64 11.22 -1.00
C ASN A 63 -16.95 9.72 -1.04
N GLU A 64 -16.37 8.93 -1.97
CA GLU A 64 -16.55 7.47 -2.04
C GLU A 64 -15.42 6.69 -1.38
N VAL A 65 -14.25 7.31 -1.15
CA VAL A 65 -13.04 6.68 -0.59
C VAL A 65 -13.34 5.92 0.69
N LYS A 66 -14.10 6.53 1.63
CA LYS A 66 -14.46 5.89 2.90
C LYS A 66 -15.24 4.59 2.70
N SER A 67 -16.23 4.56 1.81
CA SER A 67 -17.05 3.37 1.56
C SER A 67 -16.30 2.30 0.78
N VAL A 68 -15.42 2.69 -0.14
CA VAL A 68 -14.59 1.75 -0.89
C VAL A 68 -13.66 0.98 0.05
N TYR A 69 -12.92 1.68 0.92
CA TYR A 69 -11.94 1.07 1.80
C TYR A 69 -12.47 0.68 3.19
N GLU A 70 -13.81 0.63 3.36
CA GLU A 70 -14.39 0.19 4.62
C GLU A 70 -13.95 -1.22 4.99
N GLY A 71 -13.45 -1.39 6.23
CA GLY A 71 -12.94 -2.66 6.74
C GLY A 71 -11.46 -2.94 6.45
N PHE A 72 -10.79 -2.10 5.65
CA PHE A 72 -9.36 -2.23 5.33
C PHE A 72 -8.52 -1.20 6.09
N GLU A 73 -7.25 -1.51 6.33
CA GLU A 73 -6.29 -0.53 6.82
C GLU A 73 -6.08 0.55 5.76
N VAL A 74 -6.05 1.82 6.20
CA VAL A 74 -5.67 2.96 5.38
C VAL A 74 -4.42 3.59 5.98
N ALA A 75 -3.42 3.83 5.13
CA ALA A 75 -2.18 4.47 5.46
C ALA A 75 -1.92 5.69 4.55
N SER A 76 -1.01 6.54 4.95
CA SER A 76 -0.66 7.74 4.19
C SER A 76 0.37 7.44 3.10
N HIS A 77 0.20 8.07 1.94
CA HIS A 77 1.21 8.14 0.87
C HIS A 77 1.63 9.60 0.57
N GLY A 78 1.50 10.47 1.60
CA GLY A 78 1.62 11.91 1.50
C GLY A 78 0.37 12.57 0.90
N MET A 79 0.24 13.88 1.11
CA MET A 79 -0.88 14.65 0.55
C MET A 79 -0.78 14.73 -0.98
N ASN A 80 0.42 15.05 -1.47
CA ASN A 80 0.70 15.40 -2.85
C ASN A 80 1.74 14.49 -3.51
N HIS A 81 2.01 13.30 -2.93
CA HIS A 81 2.99 12.35 -3.43
C HIS A 81 4.40 12.95 -3.59
N LEU A 82 4.82 13.80 -2.64
CA LEU A 82 6.16 14.40 -2.65
C LEU A 82 7.24 13.33 -2.43
N SER A 83 8.43 13.58 -2.96
CA SER A 83 9.57 12.67 -2.83
C SER A 83 10.57 13.18 -1.77
N ALA A 84 10.83 12.38 -0.74
CA ALA A 84 11.88 12.67 0.22
C ALA A 84 13.25 12.79 -0.46
N GLY A 85 14.10 13.69 0.05
CA GLY A 85 15.40 13.98 -0.54
C GLY A 85 15.36 14.77 -1.86
N VAL A 86 14.17 15.12 -2.36
CA VAL A 86 13.97 16.00 -3.52
C VAL A 86 13.41 17.35 -3.09
N VAL A 87 12.46 17.31 -2.15
CA VAL A 87 11.95 18.53 -1.49
C VAL A 87 12.60 18.68 -0.12
N ASP A 88 12.48 19.86 0.47
CA ASP A 88 12.90 20.11 1.86
C ASP A 88 12.25 19.10 2.81
N ASP A 89 13.04 18.54 3.75
CA ASP A 89 12.60 17.45 4.62
C ASP A 89 11.43 17.87 5.54
N LYS A 90 11.39 19.11 6.02
CA LYS A 90 10.29 19.64 6.81
C LYS A 90 9.03 19.84 5.98
N ALA A 91 9.18 20.28 4.72
CA ALA A 91 8.06 20.38 3.79
C ALA A 91 7.49 19.00 3.45
N PHE A 92 8.36 18.00 3.25
CA PHE A 92 7.95 16.61 3.05
C PHE A 92 7.13 16.08 4.24
N VAL A 93 7.65 16.24 5.46
CA VAL A 93 6.96 15.76 6.68
C VAL A 93 5.67 16.52 6.92
N ALA A 94 5.62 17.82 6.66
CA ALA A 94 4.40 18.61 6.76
C ALA A 94 3.31 18.10 5.79
N ASP A 95 3.68 17.73 4.56
CA ASP A 95 2.79 17.11 3.57
C ASP A 95 2.27 15.76 4.04
N ALA A 96 3.14 14.91 4.60
CA ALA A 96 2.78 13.61 5.14
C ALA A 96 1.82 13.72 6.35
N VAL A 97 2.09 14.66 7.27
CA VAL A 97 1.24 14.93 8.44
C VAL A 97 -0.12 15.50 8.01
N ALA A 98 -0.13 16.40 7.03
CA ALA A 98 -1.39 16.93 6.50
C ALA A 98 -2.26 15.78 5.92
N ALA A 99 -1.66 14.86 5.17
CA ALA A 99 -2.36 13.67 4.67
C ALA A 99 -2.89 12.79 5.81
N LYS A 100 -2.05 12.51 6.82
CA LYS A 100 -2.43 11.74 8.02
C LYS A 100 -3.67 12.34 8.68
N ASN A 101 -3.68 13.63 8.95
CA ASN A 101 -4.80 14.32 9.61
C ASN A 101 -6.09 14.23 8.78
N VAL A 102 -6.00 14.46 7.46
CA VAL A 102 -7.16 14.33 6.56
C VAL A 102 -7.70 12.90 6.53
N LEU A 103 -6.84 11.89 6.53
CA LEU A 103 -7.23 10.49 6.57
C LEU A 103 -7.89 10.13 7.90
N GLU A 104 -7.32 10.57 9.04
CA GLU A 104 -7.89 10.35 10.37
C GLU A 104 -9.27 10.97 10.51
N ASP A 105 -9.45 12.22 10.08
CA ASP A 105 -10.75 12.92 10.10
C ASP A 105 -11.77 12.20 9.20
N HIS A 106 -11.35 11.79 7.99
CA HIS A 106 -12.25 11.16 7.02
C HIS A 106 -12.71 9.77 7.45
N PHE A 107 -11.78 8.94 7.96
CA PHE A 107 -12.07 7.57 8.37
C PHE A 107 -12.52 7.44 9.85
N GLY A 108 -12.27 8.44 10.68
CA GLY A 108 -12.60 8.44 12.11
C GLY A 108 -11.74 7.47 12.93
N ARG A 109 -10.50 7.22 12.51
CA ARG A 109 -9.55 6.33 13.17
C ARG A 109 -8.11 6.74 12.90
N GLU A 110 -7.18 6.28 13.74
CA GLU A 110 -5.75 6.57 13.57
C GLU A 110 -5.20 6.07 12.22
N CYS A 111 -4.37 6.90 11.60
CA CYS A 111 -3.59 6.60 10.42
C CYS A 111 -2.10 6.60 10.80
N ARG A 112 -1.55 5.43 11.15
CA ARG A 112 -0.19 5.31 11.65
C ARG A 112 0.81 4.78 10.62
N GLY A 113 0.33 4.28 9.51
CA GLY A 113 1.15 3.75 8.43
C GLY A 113 1.55 4.80 7.41
N PHE A 114 2.70 4.58 6.78
CA PHE A 114 3.19 5.37 5.66
C PHE A 114 3.80 4.48 4.58
N ALA A 115 3.62 4.85 3.33
CA ALA A 115 4.39 4.31 2.21
C ALA A 115 5.21 5.44 1.59
N TRP A 116 6.52 5.24 1.42
CA TRP A 116 7.40 6.25 0.86
C TRP A 116 7.16 6.42 -0.64
N PRO A 117 6.75 7.62 -1.12
CA PRO A 117 6.66 7.89 -2.56
C PRO A 117 7.99 7.59 -3.26
N TYR A 118 7.93 6.83 -4.35
CA TYR A 118 9.11 6.34 -5.10
C TYR A 118 10.06 5.46 -4.26
N GLY A 119 9.68 5.05 -3.06
CA GLY A 119 10.53 4.33 -2.11
C GLY A 119 11.68 5.16 -1.53
N ARG A 120 11.66 6.48 -1.70
CA ARG A 120 12.75 7.39 -1.29
C ARG A 120 12.56 7.89 0.13
N TYR A 121 13.62 7.81 0.92
CA TYR A 121 13.71 8.33 2.29
C TYR A 121 15.12 8.81 2.59
N THR A 122 15.28 9.58 3.64
CA THR A 122 16.56 9.95 4.25
C THR A 122 16.51 9.59 5.73
N ASP A 123 17.65 9.50 6.41
CA ASP A 123 17.68 9.25 7.86
C ASP A 123 16.94 10.37 8.62
N GLU A 124 17.08 11.60 8.16
CA GLU A 124 16.39 12.77 8.72
C GLU A 124 14.87 12.63 8.55
N THR A 125 14.36 12.31 7.34
CA THR A 125 12.93 12.12 7.14
C THR A 125 12.40 10.94 7.94
N CYS A 126 13.14 9.83 8.08
CA CYS A 126 12.76 8.71 8.94
C CYS A 126 12.60 9.16 10.41
N GLN A 127 13.53 9.96 10.93
CA GLN A 127 13.43 10.48 12.29
C GLN A 127 12.21 11.40 12.45
N LEU A 128 12.06 12.38 11.59
CA LEU A 128 10.94 13.34 11.64
C LEU A 128 9.58 12.65 11.50
N MET A 129 9.47 11.61 10.68
CA MET A 129 8.22 10.82 10.54
C MET A 129 7.89 10.04 11.81
N ARG A 130 8.89 9.46 12.50
CA ARG A 130 8.65 8.84 13.83
C ARG A 130 8.17 9.88 14.85
N GLU A 131 8.81 11.04 14.90
CA GLU A 131 8.41 12.16 15.79
C GLU A 131 6.99 12.65 15.47
N ALA A 132 6.57 12.58 14.21
CA ALA A 132 5.21 12.89 13.76
C ALA A 132 4.18 11.77 14.06
N GLY A 133 4.60 10.67 14.68
CA GLY A 133 3.71 9.59 15.15
C GLY A 133 3.38 8.52 14.10
N PHE A 134 4.15 8.43 13.01
CA PHE A 134 4.05 7.29 12.11
C PHE A 134 4.74 6.06 12.73
N ALA A 135 4.09 4.91 12.65
CA ALA A 135 4.59 3.65 13.21
C ALA A 135 5.49 2.89 12.25
N TYR A 136 5.27 3.03 10.96
CA TYR A 136 6.09 2.42 9.92
C TYR A 136 6.13 3.24 8.62
N GLY A 137 7.19 3.02 7.83
CA GLY A 137 7.33 3.53 6.47
C GLY A 137 7.74 2.40 5.52
N ARG A 138 6.84 1.95 4.62
CA ARG A 138 7.12 0.94 3.61
C ARG A 138 7.98 1.51 2.50
N THR A 139 9.06 0.81 2.19
CA THR A 139 9.99 1.12 1.09
C THR A 139 9.70 0.25 -0.14
N THR A 140 10.39 0.50 -1.27
CA THR A 140 10.34 -0.34 -2.46
C THR A 140 11.44 -1.41 -2.50
N LEU A 141 12.26 -1.50 -1.45
CA LEU A 141 13.29 -2.53 -1.33
C LEU A 141 12.69 -3.86 -0.88
N TYR A 142 13.40 -4.96 -1.18
CA TYR A 142 12.96 -6.31 -0.86
C TYR A 142 13.87 -6.97 0.17
N THR A 143 13.28 -7.85 0.98
CA THR A 143 13.96 -8.69 1.96
C THR A 143 13.31 -10.08 2.03
N GLU A 144 14.11 -11.11 2.32
CA GLU A 144 13.58 -12.45 2.62
C GLU A 144 13.06 -12.57 4.06
N ASP A 145 13.45 -11.63 4.93
CA ASP A 145 13.06 -11.61 6.35
C ASP A 145 12.50 -10.23 6.73
N VAL A 146 11.21 -10.06 6.48
CA VAL A 146 10.46 -8.85 6.82
C VAL A 146 10.39 -8.61 8.33
N ALA A 147 10.42 -9.68 9.13
CA ALA A 147 10.29 -9.60 10.59
C ALA A 147 11.54 -9.01 11.27
N SER A 148 12.70 -9.04 10.60
CA SER A 148 14.00 -8.57 11.12
C SER A 148 14.31 -7.12 10.74
N TYR A 149 13.30 -6.25 10.59
CA TYR A 149 13.56 -4.83 10.37
C TYR A 149 14.26 -4.20 11.59
N THR A 150 15.23 -3.34 11.34
CA THR A 150 15.94 -2.58 12.39
C THR A 150 15.30 -1.22 12.65
N ASP A 151 14.64 -0.66 11.64
CA ASP A 151 13.91 0.59 11.71
C ASP A 151 12.54 0.41 11.02
N PRO A 152 11.42 0.55 11.74
CA PRO A 152 10.10 0.43 11.13
C PRO A 152 9.83 1.48 10.03
N MET A 153 10.54 2.63 10.03
CA MET A 153 10.47 3.60 8.95
C MET A 153 11.13 3.10 7.66
N GLN A 154 11.85 1.99 7.69
CA GLN A 154 12.48 1.33 6.55
C GLN A 154 11.93 -0.09 6.37
N LEU A 155 10.62 -0.26 6.48
CA LEU A 155 9.98 -1.56 6.35
C LEU A 155 10.03 -2.02 4.89
N HIS A 156 10.83 -3.04 4.62
CA HIS A 156 10.96 -3.64 3.29
C HIS A 156 9.90 -4.73 3.11
N SER A 157 9.48 -4.94 1.86
CA SER A 157 8.56 -6.02 1.49
C SER A 157 9.31 -7.28 1.06
N SER A 158 8.62 -8.41 0.95
CA SER A 158 9.19 -9.63 0.37
C SER A 158 9.27 -9.54 -1.15
N THR A 159 8.28 -8.94 -1.79
CA THR A 159 8.21 -8.89 -3.25
C THR A 159 7.16 -7.86 -3.74
N HIS A 160 7.19 -7.61 -5.03
CA HIS A 160 6.08 -6.96 -5.76
C HIS A 160 5.10 -8.02 -6.29
N PHE A 161 3.80 -7.71 -6.31
CA PHE A 161 2.75 -8.69 -6.63
C PHE A 161 2.85 -9.30 -8.05
N GLN A 162 3.45 -8.60 -9.01
CA GLN A 162 3.61 -9.08 -10.40
C GLN A 162 4.95 -9.78 -10.66
N ARG A 163 5.85 -9.87 -9.70
CA ARG A 163 7.13 -10.53 -9.96
C ARG A 163 6.94 -12.00 -10.30
N GLY A 164 7.68 -12.47 -11.30
CA GLY A 164 7.63 -13.87 -11.75
C GLY A 164 8.10 -14.88 -10.69
N ASP A 165 8.86 -14.43 -9.70
CA ASP A 165 9.35 -15.22 -8.56
C ASP A 165 8.46 -15.12 -7.30
N PHE A 166 7.23 -14.61 -7.41
CA PHE A 166 6.31 -14.37 -6.28
C PHE A 166 6.19 -15.58 -5.33
N TRP A 167 5.95 -16.77 -5.88
CA TRP A 167 5.81 -17.99 -5.07
C TRP A 167 7.13 -18.45 -4.48
N ALA A 168 8.25 -18.27 -5.18
CA ALA A 168 9.56 -18.54 -4.62
C ALA A 168 9.88 -17.60 -3.45
N ALA A 169 9.51 -16.32 -3.55
CA ALA A 169 9.64 -15.36 -2.45
C ALA A 169 8.73 -15.74 -1.27
N PHE A 170 7.51 -16.23 -1.51
CA PHE A 170 6.62 -16.73 -0.47
C PHE A 170 7.22 -17.90 0.30
N GLU A 171 7.75 -18.91 -0.40
CA GLU A 171 8.39 -20.05 0.25
C GLU A 171 9.66 -19.66 1.03
N LYS A 172 10.44 -18.71 0.53
CA LYS A 172 11.61 -18.16 1.24
C LYS A 172 11.24 -17.39 2.50
N ALA A 173 10.08 -16.74 2.52
CA ALA A 173 9.58 -15.99 3.67
C ALA A 173 8.99 -16.88 4.79
N ARG A 174 8.63 -18.14 4.50
CA ARG A 174 8.04 -19.05 5.50
C ARG A 174 8.87 -19.20 6.79
N PRO A 175 10.21 -19.33 6.76
CA PRO A 175 11.00 -19.45 7.99
C PRO A 175 10.94 -18.19 8.87
N SER A 176 10.85 -16.99 8.28
CA SER A 176 10.73 -15.73 9.01
C SER A 176 9.31 -15.48 9.56
N GLY A 177 8.32 -16.21 9.04
CA GLY A 177 6.93 -16.12 9.47
C GLY A 177 6.17 -14.89 8.95
N VAL A 178 6.74 -14.11 8.02
CA VAL A 178 6.10 -12.93 7.43
C VAL A 178 6.35 -12.88 5.93
N PHE A 179 5.27 -12.81 5.16
CA PHE A 179 5.31 -12.53 3.73
C PHE A 179 4.54 -11.25 3.42
N TYR A 180 5.22 -10.28 2.85
CA TYR A 180 4.69 -8.97 2.54
C TYR A 180 4.88 -8.64 1.07
N PHE A 181 3.80 -8.36 0.34
CA PHE A 181 3.88 -7.90 -1.04
C PHE A 181 3.14 -6.58 -1.25
N TRP A 182 3.51 -5.86 -2.29
CA TRP A 182 2.94 -4.56 -2.62
C TRP A 182 2.77 -4.38 -4.12
N GLY A 183 2.07 -3.34 -4.52
CA GLY A 183 1.94 -2.92 -5.90
C GLY A 183 0.96 -1.76 -6.07
N HIS A 184 0.69 -1.46 -7.33
CA HIS A 184 -0.36 -0.52 -7.71
C HIS A 184 -1.42 -1.29 -8.50
N SER A 185 -2.68 -1.14 -8.15
CA SER A 185 -3.75 -1.89 -8.81
C SER A 185 -3.90 -1.56 -10.31
N TYR A 186 -3.52 -0.33 -10.70
CA TYR A 186 -3.52 0.08 -12.11
C TYR A 186 -2.49 -0.67 -12.99
N GLU A 187 -1.52 -1.34 -12.40
CA GLU A 187 -0.55 -2.15 -13.15
C GLU A 187 -1.20 -3.39 -13.78
N MET A 188 -2.38 -3.76 -13.33
CA MET A 188 -3.21 -4.80 -13.97
C MET A 188 -4.01 -4.24 -15.15
N ALA A 189 -4.07 -2.92 -15.29
CA ALA A 189 -4.83 -2.22 -16.33
C ALA A 189 -6.23 -2.84 -16.53
N ASP A 190 -6.63 -3.02 -17.79
CA ASP A 190 -7.85 -3.73 -18.18
C ASP A 190 -7.56 -5.16 -18.67
N ASP A 191 -6.39 -5.73 -18.29
CA ASP A 191 -5.96 -7.06 -18.72
C ASP A 191 -6.59 -8.16 -17.84
N PRO A 192 -7.53 -8.96 -18.38
CA PRO A 192 -8.19 -10.03 -17.62
C PRO A 192 -7.22 -11.10 -17.11
N ALA A 193 -6.10 -11.34 -17.80
CA ALA A 193 -5.13 -12.36 -17.39
C ALA A 193 -4.34 -11.90 -16.14
N LEU A 194 -3.98 -10.62 -16.07
CA LEU A 194 -3.31 -10.06 -14.87
C LEU A 194 -4.25 -10.07 -13.66
N TRP A 195 -5.51 -9.72 -13.85
CA TRP A 195 -6.53 -9.80 -12.79
C TRP A 195 -6.76 -11.24 -12.33
N GLN A 196 -6.84 -12.19 -13.25
CA GLN A 196 -6.98 -13.61 -12.90
C GLN A 196 -5.76 -14.11 -12.13
N ALA A 197 -4.54 -13.72 -12.56
CA ALA A 197 -3.31 -14.07 -11.85
C ALA A 197 -3.25 -13.51 -10.42
N TYR A 198 -3.78 -12.31 -10.20
CA TYR A 198 -3.90 -11.73 -8.85
C TYR A 198 -4.97 -12.47 -8.02
N GLU A 199 -6.12 -12.73 -8.60
CA GLU A 199 -7.19 -13.50 -7.93
C GLU A 199 -6.71 -14.89 -7.52
N ASP A 200 -5.95 -15.58 -8.38
CA ASP A 200 -5.36 -16.89 -8.07
C ASP A 200 -4.36 -16.84 -6.92
N LYS A 201 -3.61 -15.73 -6.78
CA LYS A 201 -2.73 -15.51 -5.62
C LYS A 201 -3.55 -15.40 -4.33
N LEU A 202 -4.60 -14.56 -4.32
CA LEU A 202 -5.47 -14.41 -3.15
C LEU A 202 -6.11 -15.74 -2.77
N ARG A 203 -6.70 -16.44 -3.75
CA ARG A 203 -7.32 -17.74 -3.52
C ARG A 203 -6.34 -18.73 -2.90
N ARG A 204 -5.16 -18.93 -3.52
CA ARG A 204 -4.16 -19.88 -3.07
C ARG A 204 -3.61 -19.54 -1.68
N LEU A 205 -3.36 -18.27 -1.38
CA LEU A 205 -2.92 -17.84 -0.05
C LEU A 205 -4.02 -18.04 0.99
N SER A 206 -5.29 -17.76 0.66
CA SER A 206 -6.40 -17.90 1.60
C SER A 206 -6.82 -19.36 1.84
N GLU A 207 -6.53 -20.28 0.90
CA GLU A 207 -6.74 -21.72 1.05
C GLU A 207 -5.62 -22.42 1.83
N ASP A 208 -4.45 -21.78 2.02
CA ASP A 208 -3.34 -22.33 2.80
C ASP A 208 -3.65 -22.22 4.31
N PRO A 209 -3.80 -23.35 5.04
CA PRO A 209 -4.16 -23.33 6.47
C PRO A 209 -3.05 -22.76 7.38
N GLU A 210 -1.84 -22.56 6.85
CA GLU A 210 -0.75 -21.93 7.59
C GLU A 210 -0.70 -20.41 7.41
N VAL A 211 -1.53 -19.82 6.51
CA VAL A 211 -1.59 -18.39 6.24
C VAL A 211 -2.56 -17.70 7.18
N GLU A 212 -2.10 -16.61 7.76
CA GLU A 212 -2.90 -15.62 8.49
C GLU A 212 -2.80 -14.27 7.78
N TRP A 213 -3.92 -13.76 7.26
CA TRP A 213 -3.97 -12.41 6.71
C TRP A 213 -3.92 -11.35 7.81
N VAL A 214 -2.98 -10.43 7.72
CA VAL A 214 -2.79 -9.32 8.65
C VAL A 214 -2.70 -7.99 7.91
N ASN A 215 -2.94 -6.86 8.60
CA ASN A 215 -2.63 -5.55 8.08
C ASN A 215 -1.13 -5.26 8.22
N VAL A 216 -0.61 -4.27 7.49
CA VAL A 216 0.82 -3.92 7.61
C VAL A 216 1.15 -3.41 9.01
N ILE A 217 0.24 -2.65 9.65
CA ILE A 217 0.43 -2.17 11.02
C ILE A 217 0.61 -3.31 12.04
N ASP A 218 0.05 -4.49 11.80
CA ASP A 218 0.17 -5.65 12.69
C ASP A 218 1.58 -6.30 12.66
N LEU A 219 2.45 -5.86 11.73
CA LEU A 219 3.86 -6.30 11.65
C LEU A 219 4.78 -5.49 12.57
N VAL A 220 4.39 -4.28 12.94
CA VAL A 220 5.23 -3.38 13.73
C VAL A 220 4.81 -3.40 15.19
N LYS A 221 5.82 -3.34 16.06
CA LYS A 221 5.66 -3.48 17.52
C LYS A 221 5.54 -2.11 18.19
#